data_0b71d4b5f0ca51fd98845ef2072e77f8
#
_entry.id   0b71d4b5f0ca51fd98845ef2072e77f8
#
_cell.length_a   1.000
_cell.length_b   1.000
_cell.length_c   1.000
_cell.angle_alpha   90.00
_cell.angle_beta   90.00
_cell.angle_gamma   90.00
#
_symmetry.space_group_name_H-M   'P 1'
#
loop_
_entity.id
_entity.type
_entity.pdbx_description
1 polymer ?
#
loop_
_entity_poly.entity_id
_entity_poly.type
_entity_poly.pdbx_seq_one_letter_code
_entity_poly.pdbx_strand_id
1 'polypeptide(L)'
;NTEATKVPLIYKWNDPVKGEMYRPFVIAPKVTVNVKQPSYLFSSDEEQLVEITLKSHSDNQKGFITIASKNGWDISCNGQYDLAKKGDEVTILAVVKPKDNPMNGPIKITINGRNAHAINTITYDHIPTQVWFPQSEINLVYIDVKTKSKKIGYIAGAGDLVPDALLNIGYEVDLLTEADLEEEILKQYDAILTGIRFFNVNDRSPYMAPKLIKYVKQGGNLI
;
A
#
# COMPACT_ATOMS: atom_id res chain seq x y z
N ASN A 1 -45.26 16.62 20.82
CA ASN A 1 -43.89 16.72 20.32
C ASN A 1 -43.33 15.30 20.17
N THR A 2 -43.16 14.83 18.94
CA THR A 2 -42.52 13.55 18.66
C THR A 2 -41.06 13.83 18.38
N GLU A 3 -40.16 13.53 19.32
CA GLU A 3 -38.73 13.62 19.09
C GLU A 3 -38.25 12.34 18.36
N ALA A 4 -37.66 12.52 17.19
CA ALA A 4 -37.08 11.41 16.43
C ALA A 4 -35.68 11.11 16.95
N THR A 5 -35.48 9.96 17.59
CA THR A 5 -34.18 9.48 18.03
C THR A 5 -33.58 8.62 16.93
N LYS A 6 -32.35 8.98 16.46
CA LYS A 6 -31.59 8.17 15.53
C LYS A 6 -30.79 7.12 16.31
N VAL A 7 -31.13 5.86 16.15
CA VAL A 7 -30.38 4.73 16.73
C VAL A 7 -29.59 4.03 15.63
N PRO A 8 -28.27 3.80 15.80
CA PRO A 8 -27.49 3.07 14.82
C PRO A 8 -27.93 1.61 14.75
N LEU A 9 -28.10 1.09 13.54
CA LEU A 9 -28.36 -0.32 13.32
C LEU A 9 -27.05 -1.10 13.47
N ILE A 10 -27.07 -2.15 14.29
CA ILE A 10 -25.91 -3.02 14.54
C ILE A 10 -26.26 -4.47 14.22
N TYR A 11 -25.23 -5.21 13.79
CA TYR A 11 -25.28 -6.66 13.65
C TYR A 11 -24.62 -7.29 14.88
N LYS A 12 -25.32 -8.22 15.55
CA LYS A 12 -24.83 -8.94 16.73
C LYS A 12 -24.72 -10.44 16.46
N TRP A 13 -23.71 -11.07 17.04
CA TRP A 13 -23.55 -12.52 17.06
C TRP A 13 -22.83 -12.96 18.33
N ASN A 14 -22.90 -14.25 18.66
CA ASN A 14 -22.13 -14.85 19.74
C ASN A 14 -20.91 -15.56 19.18
N ASP A 15 -19.73 -15.16 19.64
CA ASP A 15 -18.48 -15.90 19.40
C ASP A 15 -18.26 -16.87 20.56
N PRO A 16 -17.90 -18.16 20.30
CA PRO A 16 -17.71 -19.16 21.36
C PRO A 16 -16.62 -18.82 22.38
N VAL A 17 -15.65 -18.00 21.99
CA VAL A 17 -14.48 -17.62 22.82
C VAL A 17 -14.63 -16.21 23.39
N LYS A 18 -15.06 -15.25 22.56
CA LYS A 18 -15.12 -13.82 22.89
C LYS A 18 -16.50 -13.38 23.44
N GLY A 19 -17.49 -14.24 23.43
CA GLY A 19 -18.85 -13.92 23.88
C GLY A 19 -19.64 -13.09 22.86
N GLU A 20 -20.49 -12.19 23.35
CA GLU A 20 -21.29 -11.32 22.48
C GLU A 20 -20.43 -10.34 21.69
N MET A 21 -20.52 -10.43 20.38
CA MET A 21 -19.82 -9.57 19.43
C MET A 21 -20.84 -8.72 18.64
N TYR A 22 -20.43 -7.53 18.26
CA TYR A 22 -21.25 -6.66 17.42
C TYR A 22 -20.40 -5.83 16.45
N ARG A 23 -21.01 -5.43 15.36
CA ARG A 23 -20.42 -4.50 14.40
C ARG A 23 -21.50 -3.59 13.81
N PRO A 24 -21.14 -2.41 13.30
CA PRO A 24 -22.07 -1.58 12.57
C PRO A 24 -22.70 -2.33 11.39
N PHE A 25 -23.98 -2.11 11.15
CA PHE A 25 -24.61 -2.56 9.91
C PHE A 25 -24.20 -1.59 8.80
N VAL A 26 -23.60 -2.10 7.75
CA VAL A 26 -23.14 -1.28 6.61
C VAL A 26 -23.77 -1.76 5.31
N ILE A 27 -24.12 -0.81 4.44
CA ILE A 27 -24.59 -1.09 3.08
C ILE A 27 -23.38 -0.93 2.16
N ALA A 28 -22.80 -2.05 1.75
CA ALA A 28 -21.65 -2.05 0.86
C ALA A 28 -22.08 -1.90 -0.61
N PRO A 29 -21.24 -1.29 -1.46
CA PRO A 29 -21.36 -1.43 -2.91
C PRO A 29 -21.35 -2.92 -3.30
N LYS A 30 -22.02 -3.27 -4.41
CA LYS A 30 -22.03 -4.67 -4.88
C LYS A 30 -20.62 -5.21 -5.18
N VAL A 31 -19.74 -4.35 -5.67
CA VAL A 31 -18.31 -4.61 -5.88
C VAL A 31 -17.53 -3.43 -5.32
N THR A 32 -16.52 -3.71 -4.52
CA THR A 32 -15.54 -2.70 -4.08
C THR A 32 -14.26 -2.84 -4.89
N VAL A 33 -13.57 -1.71 -5.07
CA VAL A 33 -12.36 -1.59 -5.90
C VAL A 33 -11.27 -0.94 -5.06
N ASN A 34 -10.31 -1.74 -4.62
CA ASN A 34 -9.18 -1.28 -3.83
C ASN A 34 -7.91 -1.24 -4.68
N VAL A 35 -7.15 -0.16 -4.56
CA VAL A 35 -5.82 -0.05 -5.16
C VAL A 35 -4.79 -0.48 -4.12
N LYS A 36 -3.79 -1.27 -4.51
CA LYS A 36 -2.80 -1.85 -3.59
C LYS A 36 -2.02 -0.77 -2.84
N GLN A 37 -1.63 0.29 -3.52
CA GLN A 37 -0.91 1.41 -2.93
C GLN A 37 -1.71 2.70 -3.10
N PRO A 38 -1.72 3.59 -2.09
CA PRO A 38 -2.45 4.85 -2.18
C PRO A 38 -1.83 5.82 -3.20
N SER A 39 -0.52 5.69 -3.46
CA SER A 39 0.22 6.54 -4.40
C SER A 39 1.29 5.74 -5.11
N TYR A 40 1.51 6.08 -6.37
CA TYR A 40 2.58 5.54 -7.22
C TYR A 40 3.51 6.67 -7.63
N LEU A 41 4.79 6.49 -7.33
CA LEU A 41 5.85 7.46 -7.62
C LEU A 41 6.64 7.02 -8.83
N PHE A 42 6.84 7.93 -9.77
CA PHE A 42 7.64 7.73 -10.99
C PHE A 42 8.81 8.71 -10.98
N SER A 43 10.01 8.18 -11.09
CA SER A 43 11.25 8.97 -11.18
C SER A 43 11.92 8.89 -12.56
N SER A 44 11.33 8.09 -13.45
CA SER A 44 11.76 7.88 -14.84
C SER A 44 10.55 7.69 -15.74
N ASP A 45 10.79 7.60 -17.05
CA ASP A 45 9.75 7.31 -18.04
C ASP A 45 9.41 5.82 -18.15
N GLU A 46 9.84 5.01 -17.19
CA GLU A 46 9.53 3.59 -17.15
C GLU A 46 8.09 3.34 -16.69
N GLU A 47 7.51 2.27 -17.22
CA GLU A 47 6.16 1.85 -16.83
C GLU A 47 6.15 1.13 -15.48
N GLN A 48 5.07 1.31 -14.73
CA GLN A 48 4.82 0.55 -13.50
C GLN A 48 3.45 -0.13 -13.58
N LEU A 49 3.35 -1.26 -12.87
CA LEU A 49 2.11 -2.01 -12.72
C LEU A 49 1.35 -1.53 -11.49
N VAL A 50 0.10 -1.13 -11.72
CA VAL A 50 -0.84 -0.76 -10.67
C VAL A 50 -1.80 -1.94 -10.44
N GLU A 51 -1.75 -2.53 -9.27
CA GLU A 51 -2.62 -3.64 -8.88
C GLU A 51 -3.93 -3.09 -8.31
N ILE A 52 -5.04 -3.52 -8.90
CA ILE A 52 -6.40 -3.11 -8.52
C ILE A 52 -7.19 -4.37 -8.18
N THR A 53 -7.58 -4.51 -6.92
CA THR A 53 -8.34 -5.66 -6.43
C THR A 53 -9.82 -5.34 -6.35
N LEU A 54 -10.64 -6.12 -7.04
CA LEU A 54 -12.08 -6.08 -6.98
C LEU A 54 -12.58 -7.19 -6.06
N LYS A 55 -13.49 -6.85 -5.16
CA LYS A 55 -14.15 -7.82 -4.26
C LYS A 55 -15.65 -7.72 -4.40
N SER A 56 -16.30 -8.86 -4.61
CA SER A 56 -17.75 -8.95 -4.69
C SER A 56 -18.41 -9.04 -3.31
N HIS A 57 -19.47 -8.27 -3.11
CA HIS A 57 -20.34 -8.33 -1.92
C HIS A 57 -21.71 -8.94 -2.22
N SER A 58 -21.92 -9.38 -3.46
CA SER A 58 -23.13 -10.11 -3.89
C SER A 58 -22.80 -11.07 -5.04
N ASP A 59 -23.67 -12.05 -5.29
CA ASP A 59 -23.46 -13.03 -6.35
C ASP A 59 -23.62 -12.42 -7.75
N ASN A 60 -23.02 -13.08 -8.75
CA ASN A 60 -23.15 -12.79 -10.18
C ASN A 60 -22.82 -11.34 -10.57
N GLN A 61 -21.66 -10.86 -10.18
CA GLN A 61 -21.19 -9.52 -10.55
C GLN A 61 -20.22 -9.59 -11.73
N LYS A 62 -20.63 -8.96 -12.85
CA LYS A 62 -19.87 -8.87 -14.10
C LYS A 62 -19.81 -7.44 -14.59
N GLY A 63 -18.78 -7.12 -15.31
CA GLY A 63 -18.65 -5.80 -15.90
C GLY A 63 -17.22 -5.40 -16.21
N PHE A 64 -16.97 -4.11 -16.14
CA PHE A 64 -15.65 -3.56 -16.38
C PHE A 64 -15.35 -2.36 -15.46
N ILE A 65 -14.09 -2.17 -15.15
CA ILE A 65 -13.58 -0.93 -14.59
C ILE A 65 -12.95 -0.08 -15.69
N THR A 66 -12.98 1.23 -15.49
CA THR A 66 -12.27 2.19 -16.34
C THR A 66 -11.49 3.15 -15.47
N ILE A 67 -10.23 3.37 -15.81
CA ILE A 67 -9.38 4.37 -15.19
C ILE A 67 -9.46 5.62 -16.05
N ALA A 68 -9.77 6.77 -15.44
CA ALA A 68 -9.87 8.02 -16.17
C ALA A 68 -8.52 8.41 -16.80
N SER A 69 -8.55 9.00 -17.97
CA SER A 69 -7.35 9.56 -18.58
C SER A 69 -6.86 10.79 -17.83
N LYS A 70 -5.55 11.01 -17.82
CA LYS A 70 -4.92 12.19 -17.23
C LYS A 70 -3.78 12.67 -18.12
N ASN A 71 -3.66 13.99 -18.29
CA ASN A 71 -2.62 14.59 -19.12
C ASN A 71 -1.22 14.17 -18.68
N GLY A 72 -0.40 13.77 -19.66
CA GLY A 72 0.96 13.31 -19.43
C GLY A 72 1.07 11.89 -18.88
N TRP A 73 -0.01 11.11 -18.93
CA TRP A 73 0.01 9.70 -18.52
C TRP A 73 -0.59 8.80 -19.59
N ASP A 74 0.09 7.70 -19.86
CA ASP A 74 -0.42 6.59 -20.65
C ASP A 74 -0.89 5.50 -19.70
N ILE A 75 -2.16 5.12 -19.79
CA ILE A 75 -2.77 4.16 -18.88
C ILE A 75 -3.51 3.13 -19.71
N SER A 76 -3.11 1.88 -19.58
CA SER A 76 -3.78 0.76 -20.24
C SER A 76 -4.19 -0.31 -19.23
N CYS A 77 -5.38 -0.83 -19.39
CA CYS A 77 -5.95 -1.82 -18.47
C CYS A 77 -6.99 -2.66 -19.20
N ASN A 78 -6.91 -3.99 -19.04
CA ASN A 78 -8.06 -4.84 -19.36
C ASN A 78 -8.96 -4.90 -18.14
N GLY A 79 -9.94 -4.02 -18.09
CA GLY A 79 -10.79 -3.82 -16.92
C GLY A 79 -11.94 -4.82 -16.76
N GLN A 80 -12.07 -5.86 -17.60
CA GLN A 80 -13.15 -6.84 -17.48
C GLN A 80 -13.03 -7.69 -16.21
N TYR A 81 -14.18 -7.94 -15.57
CA TYR A 81 -14.25 -8.83 -14.41
C TYR A 81 -15.52 -9.70 -14.44
N ASP A 82 -15.39 -10.89 -13.84
CA ASP A 82 -16.48 -11.85 -13.63
C ASP A 82 -16.33 -12.48 -12.23
N LEU A 83 -17.20 -12.11 -11.30
CA LEU A 83 -17.21 -12.55 -9.92
C LEU A 83 -18.52 -13.30 -9.67
N ALA A 84 -18.44 -14.64 -9.67
CA ALA A 84 -19.61 -15.50 -9.63
C ALA A 84 -20.32 -15.47 -8.27
N LYS A 85 -19.55 -15.41 -7.18
CA LYS A 85 -20.06 -15.52 -5.81
C LYS A 85 -19.70 -14.32 -4.96
N LYS A 86 -20.52 -14.09 -3.95
CA LYS A 86 -20.18 -13.16 -2.88
C LYS A 86 -18.87 -13.59 -2.21
N GLY A 87 -17.94 -12.65 -2.08
CA GLY A 87 -16.61 -12.87 -1.51
C GLY A 87 -15.53 -13.14 -2.54
N ASP A 88 -15.88 -13.42 -3.81
CA ASP A 88 -14.90 -13.59 -4.87
C ASP A 88 -14.08 -12.31 -5.06
N GLU A 89 -12.81 -12.50 -5.34
CA GLU A 89 -11.86 -11.44 -5.61
C GLU A 89 -11.13 -11.67 -6.93
N VAL A 90 -10.83 -10.58 -7.63
CA VAL A 90 -9.98 -10.59 -8.82
C VAL A 90 -9.04 -9.40 -8.79
N THR A 91 -7.79 -9.62 -9.16
CA THR A 91 -6.80 -8.54 -9.32
C THR A 91 -6.64 -8.21 -10.81
N ILE A 92 -6.85 -6.96 -11.13
CA ILE A 92 -6.63 -6.39 -12.46
C ILE A 92 -5.34 -5.58 -12.42
N LEU A 93 -4.48 -5.79 -13.43
CA LEU A 93 -3.24 -5.05 -13.59
C LEU A 93 -3.45 -3.93 -14.60
N ALA A 94 -3.17 -2.70 -14.20
CA ALA A 94 -3.08 -1.57 -15.10
C ALA A 94 -1.61 -1.21 -15.32
N VAL A 95 -1.22 -1.00 -16.56
CA VAL A 95 0.10 -0.47 -16.92
C VAL A 95 -0.02 1.05 -16.96
N VAL A 96 0.82 1.72 -16.22
CA VAL A 96 0.87 3.19 -16.14
C VAL A 96 2.25 3.65 -16.53
N LYS A 97 2.33 4.58 -17.47
CA LYS A 97 3.58 5.15 -17.98
C LYS A 97 3.50 6.67 -18.03
N PRO A 98 4.48 7.41 -17.51
CA PRO A 98 4.54 8.85 -17.70
C PRO A 98 4.87 9.19 -19.16
N LYS A 99 4.31 10.28 -19.63
CA LYS A 99 4.60 10.94 -20.91
C LYS A 99 5.11 12.35 -20.68
N ASP A 100 5.16 13.18 -21.73
CA ASP A 100 5.60 14.57 -21.63
C ASP A 100 4.78 15.35 -20.59
N ASN A 101 5.47 15.95 -19.63
CA ASN A 101 4.91 16.79 -18.58
C ASN A 101 3.71 16.13 -17.82
N PRO A 102 3.91 15.00 -17.13
CA PRO A 102 2.83 14.32 -16.44
C PRO A 102 2.28 15.16 -15.28
N MET A 103 0.95 15.32 -15.27
CA MET A 103 0.27 16.06 -14.21
C MET A 103 0.12 15.17 -12.97
N ASN A 104 0.68 15.60 -11.85
CA ASN A 104 0.53 14.90 -10.57
C ASN A 104 -0.89 14.95 -10.02
N GLY A 105 -1.27 13.96 -9.19
CA GLY A 105 -2.50 13.92 -8.44
C GLY A 105 -3.39 12.70 -8.76
N PRO A 106 -4.59 12.66 -8.15
CA PRO A 106 -5.47 11.50 -8.21
C PRO A 106 -6.11 11.29 -9.59
N ILE A 107 -6.31 10.02 -9.92
CA ILE A 107 -7.07 9.56 -11.08
C ILE A 107 -8.19 8.66 -10.58
N LYS A 108 -9.42 8.98 -10.98
CA LYS A 108 -10.60 8.25 -10.55
C LYS A 108 -10.77 6.94 -11.30
N ILE A 109 -11.21 5.93 -10.57
CA ILE A 109 -11.65 4.65 -11.13
C ILE A 109 -13.18 4.64 -11.17
N THR A 110 -13.73 4.16 -12.28
CA THR A 110 -15.16 3.90 -12.40
C THR A 110 -15.42 2.43 -12.60
N ILE A 111 -16.58 1.96 -12.18
CA ILE A 111 -17.09 0.61 -12.37
C ILE A 111 -18.44 0.67 -13.07
N ASN A 112 -18.56 0.04 -14.24
CA ASN A 112 -19.78 0.10 -15.08
C ASN A 112 -20.29 1.55 -15.28
N GLY A 113 -19.38 2.50 -15.52
CA GLY A 113 -19.68 3.92 -15.75
C GLY A 113 -20.08 4.73 -14.50
N ARG A 114 -19.97 4.16 -13.29
CA ARG A 114 -20.22 4.84 -12.01
C ARG A 114 -18.95 4.95 -11.21
N ASN A 115 -18.87 5.90 -10.28
CA ASN A 115 -17.73 5.99 -9.37
C ASN A 115 -17.54 4.67 -8.61
N ALA A 116 -16.35 4.13 -8.69
CA ALA A 116 -15.95 2.98 -7.89
C ALA A 116 -15.65 3.42 -6.46
N HIS A 117 -15.89 2.52 -5.51
CA HIS A 117 -15.60 2.75 -4.09
C HIS A 117 -14.73 1.63 -3.55
N ALA A 118 -13.72 2.01 -2.79
CA ALA A 118 -12.92 1.09 -2.01
C ALA A 118 -13.66 0.68 -0.72
N ILE A 119 -13.20 -0.35 -0.05
CA ILE A 119 -13.59 -0.66 1.31
C ILE A 119 -12.38 -0.50 2.22
N ASN A 120 -12.53 0.32 3.24
CA ASN A 120 -11.56 0.46 4.32
C ASN A 120 -12.18 0.00 5.62
N THR A 121 -11.44 -0.80 6.38
CA THR A 121 -11.90 -1.35 7.66
C THR A 121 -10.82 -1.12 8.71
N ILE A 122 -11.21 -0.56 9.84
CA ILE A 122 -10.37 -0.47 11.03
C ILE A 122 -10.98 -1.39 12.09
N THR A 123 -10.19 -2.35 12.55
CA THR A 123 -10.60 -3.30 13.59
C THR A 123 -9.52 -3.38 14.65
N TYR A 124 -9.86 -2.97 15.85
CA TYR A 124 -9.03 -3.14 17.05
C TYR A 124 -9.90 -3.73 18.16
N ASP A 125 -9.31 -4.48 19.08
CA ASP A 125 -10.05 -5.17 20.17
C ASP A 125 -10.76 -4.18 21.13
N HIS A 126 -10.28 -2.96 21.24
CA HIS A 126 -10.79 -1.95 22.17
C HIS A 126 -11.76 -0.92 21.57
N ILE A 127 -12.05 -1.01 20.26
CA ILE A 127 -13.03 -0.14 19.59
C ILE A 127 -13.95 -0.96 18.67
N PRO A 128 -15.19 -0.52 18.45
CA PRO A 128 -16.05 -1.12 17.43
C PRO A 128 -15.43 -1.00 16.04
N THR A 129 -15.56 -2.06 15.23
CA THR A 129 -15.10 -2.05 13.84
C THR A 129 -15.69 -0.87 13.08
N GLN A 130 -14.83 -0.10 12.43
CA GLN A 130 -15.21 1.02 11.56
C GLN A 130 -15.07 0.58 10.10
N VAL A 131 -16.09 0.88 9.29
CA VAL A 131 -16.08 0.58 7.85
C VAL A 131 -16.55 1.81 7.09
N TRP A 132 -15.82 2.20 6.04
CA TRP A 132 -16.25 3.27 5.14
C TRP A 132 -15.83 2.97 3.69
N PHE A 133 -16.46 3.65 2.75
CA PHE A 133 -16.31 3.40 1.32
C PHE A 133 -15.84 4.69 0.60
N PRO A 134 -14.55 5.03 0.65
CA PRO A 134 -14.02 6.16 -0.10
C PRO A 134 -14.11 5.89 -1.61
N GLN A 135 -14.08 6.93 -2.40
CA GLN A 135 -13.95 6.79 -3.85
C GLN A 135 -12.62 6.12 -4.18
N SER A 136 -12.64 5.17 -5.12
CA SER A 136 -11.43 4.50 -5.60
C SER A 136 -10.68 5.43 -6.54
N GLU A 137 -9.42 5.68 -6.22
CA GLU A 137 -8.54 6.52 -7.02
C GLU A 137 -7.10 6.05 -6.94
N ILE A 138 -6.31 6.37 -7.96
CA ILE A 138 -4.87 6.13 -8.03
C ILE A 138 -4.20 7.49 -7.99
N ASN A 139 -3.36 7.74 -7.00
CA ASN A 139 -2.58 8.97 -6.96
C ASN A 139 -1.26 8.76 -7.70
N LEU A 140 -1.07 9.45 -8.83
CA LEU A 140 0.15 9.39 -9.62
C LEU A 140 1.00 10.62 -9.36
N VAL A 141 2.28 10.38 -9.08
CA VAL A 141 3.25 11.44 -8.78
C VAL A 141 4.50 11.20 -9.62
N TYR A 142 4.84 12.15 -10.46
CA TYR A 142 6.09 12.17 -11.19
C TYR A 142 7.04 13.17 -10.55
N ILE A 143 8.27 12.73 -10.26
CA ILE A 143 9.32 13.57 -9.67
C ILE A 143 10.60 13.36 -10.48
N ASP A 144 11.15 14.42 -11.05
CA ASP A 144 12.50 14.40 -11.64
C ASP A 144 13.55 14.35 -10.53
N VAL A 145 13.84 13.14 -10.06
CA VAL A 145 14.85 12.91 -9.03
C VAL A 145 16.14 12.47 -9.69
N LYS A 146 17.17 13.32 -9.57
CA LYS A 146 18.52 12.95 -9.99
C LYS A 146 19.21 12.15 -8.89
N THR A 147 19.04 10.86 -8.89
CA THR A 147 19.82 9.96 -8.04
C THR A 147 21.13 9.60 -8.75
N LYS A 148 22.23 9.68 -8.05
CA LYS A 148 23.41 8.90 -8.45
C LYS A 148 23.09 7.49 -8.01
N SER A 149 23.02 6.54 -8.95
CA SER A 149 22.78 5.14 -8.68
C SER A 149 23.53 4.69 -7.42
N LYS A 150 22.83 4.50 -6.32
CA LYS A 150 23.41 4.15 -5.03
C LYS A 150 22.74 2.92 -4.49
N LYS A 151 23.56 2.05 -3.95
CA LYS A 151 23.12 0.83 -3.31
C LYS A 151 22.95 1.06 -1.81
N ILE A 152 21.76 0.82 -1.30
CA ILE A 152 21.37 1.04 0.10
C ILE A 152 21.12 -0.30 0.76
N GLY A 153 21.78 -0.52 1.90
CA GLY A 153 21.42 -1.61 2.80
C GLY A 153 20.35 -1.15 3.78
N TYR A 154 19.25 -1.86 3.90
CA TYR A 154 18.17 -1.52 4.82
C TYR A 154 17.96 -2.61 5.85
N ILE A 155 17.99 -2.25 7.15
CA ILE A 155 17.72 -3.16 8.26
C ILE A 155 16.33 -2.86 8.81
N ALA A 156 15.41 -3.82 8.69
CA ALA A 156 14.01 -3.61 9.09
C ALA A 156 13.85 -3.31 10.59
N GLY A 157 12.98 -2.34 10.90
CA GLY A 157 12.55 -1.99 12.25
C GLY A 157 11.11 -2.41 12.53
N ALA A 158 10.31 -1.51 13.10
CA ALA A 158 8.91 -1.75 13.47
C ALA A 158 7.93 -1.86 12.28
N GLY A 159 8.43 -1.77 11.08
CA GLY A 159 7.67 -1.74 9.83
C GLY A 159 7.41 -0.32 9.33
N ASP A 160 7.89 -0.05 8.13
CA ASP A 160 7.71 1.21 7.43
C ASP A 160 7.79 0.98 5.91
N LEU A 161 7.54 2.04 5.13
CA LEU A 161 7.58 2.01 3.67
C LEU A 161 8.85 2.69 3.11
N VAL A 162 9.89 2.86 3.92
CA VAL A 162 11.14 3.51 3.46
C VAL A 162 11.84 2.72 2.37
N PRO A 163 11.96 1.37 2.42
CA PRO A 163 12.52 0.59 1.33
C PRO A 163 11.78 0.82 0.01
N ASP A 164 10.45 0.74 0.04
CA ASP A 164 9.62 0.94 -1.15
C ASP A 164 9.76 2.38 -1.71
N ALA A 165 9.83 3.37 -0.82
CA ALA A 165 10.02 4.75 -1.22
C ALA A 165 11.39 4.97 -1.90
N LEU A 166 12.45 4.36 -1.37
CA LEU A 166 13.79 4.43 -1.96
C LEU A 166 13.86 3.74 -3.33
N LEU A 167 13.27 2.55 -3.46
CA LEU A 167 13.15 1.85 -4.75
C LEU A 167 12.41 2.70 -5.77
N ASN A 168 11.30 3.32 -5.38
CA ASN A 168 10.47 4.15 -6.27
C ASN A 168 11.20 5.41 -6.78
N ILE A 169 12.20 5.91 -6.05
CA ILE A 169 13.03 7.05 -6.48
C ILE A 169 14.35 6.63 -7.15
N GLY A 170 14.51 5.32 -7.43
CA GLY A 170 15.62 4.81 -8.26
C GLY A 170 16.87 4.38 -7.48
N TYR A 171 16.78 4.12 -6.17
CA TYR A 171 17.86 3.45 -5.44
C TYR A 171 17.73 1.93 -5.57
N GLU A 172 18.87 1.25 -5.55
CA GLU A 172 18.93 -0.19 -5.32
C GLU A 172 18.88 -0.44 -3.80
N VAL A 173 17.95 -1.26 -3.32
CA VAL A 173 17.75 -1.48 -1.88
C VAL A 173 17.76 -2.97 -1.56
N ASP A 174 18.71 -3.38 -0.73
CA ASP A 174 18.77 -4.73 -0.18
C ASP A 174 18.32 -4.75 1.28
N LEU A 175 17.42 -5.67 1.62
CA LEU A 175 17.03 -5.92 3.01
C LEU A 175 18.10 -6.76 3.69
N LEU A 176 18.76 -6.17 4.72
CA LEU A 176 19.83 -6.81 5.45
C LEU A 176 19.33 -7.48 6.72
N THR A 177 19.87 -8.68 6.98
CA THR A 177 19.71 -9.41 8.23
C THR A 177 20.99 -9.36 9.06
N GLU A 178 20.98 -9.92 10.29
CA GLU A 178 22.19 -10.02 11.11
C GLU A 178 23.34 -10.79 10.41
N ALA A 179 23.00 -11.77 9.58
CA ALA A 179 23.98 -12.57 8.85
C ALA A 179 24.74 -11.76 7.76
N ASP A 180 24.11 -10.71 7.25
CA ASP A 180 24.66 -9.86 6.21
C ASP A 180 25.60 -8.77 6.76
N LEU A 181 25.69 -8.62 8.09
CA LEU A 181 26.49 -7.58 8.76
C LEU A 181 27.97 -7.99 8.87
N GLU A 182 28.52 -8.50 7.80
CA GLU A 182 29.96 -8.77 7.65
C GLU A 182 30.64 -7.66 6.86
N GLU A 183 31.89 -7.35 7.21
CA GLU A 183 32.62 -6.18 6.69
C GLU A 183 32.65 -6.15 5.14
N GLU A 184 32.91 -7.30 4.52
CA GLU A 184 32.99 -7.39 3.05
C GLU A 184 31.64 -7.19 2.37
N ILE A 185 30.54 -7.52 3.06
CA ILE A 185 29.19 -7.30 2.54
C ILE A 185 28.83 -5.82 2.72
N LEU A 186 29.10 -5.25 3.89
CA LEU A 186 28.72 -3.87 4.20
C LEU A 186 29.44 -2.84 3.32
N LYS A 187 30.66 -3.12 2.87
CA LYS A 187 31.43 -2.26 1.94
C LYS A 187 30.77 -2.06 0.58
N GLN A 188 29.78 -2.91 0.23
CA GLN A 188 29.08 -2.81 -1.05
C GLN A 188 28.00 -1.71 -1.06
N TYR A 189 27.65 -1.18 0.11
CA TYR A 189 26.59 -0.19 0.26
C TYR A 189 27.16 1.21 0.44
N ASP A 190 26.57 2.16 -0.25
CA ASP A 190 26.86 3.60 -0.09
C ASP A 190 26.36 4.16 1.24
N ALA A 191 25.26 3.57 1.74
CA ALA A 191 24.73 3.81 3.08
C ALA A 191 23.96 2.60 3.60
N ILE A 192 23.89 2.49 4.92
CA ILE A 192 23.02 1.55 5.61
C ILE A 192 21.99 2.35 6.40
N LEU A 193 20.72 2.02 6.21
CA LEU A 193 19.61 2.62 6.95
C LEU A 193 19.03 1.61 7.92
N THR A 194 18.76 2.08 9.14
CA THR A 194 17.99 1.31 10.13
C THR A 194 16.55 1.78 10.13
N GLY A 195 15.62 0.83 10.03
CA GLY A 195 14.20 1.09 10.04
C GLY A 195 13.74 1.72 11.37
N ILE A 196 12.55 2.30 11.33
CA ILE A 196 11.97 2.99 12.48
C ILE A 196 11.99 2.11 13.73
N ARG A 197 12.50 2.65 14.85
CA ARG A 197 12.59 1.96 16.14
C ARG A 197 13.39 0.64 16.13
N PHE A 198 14.27 0.42 15.14
CA PHE A 198 15.07 -0.80 15.02
C PHE A 198 15.69 -1.24 16.38
N PHE A 199 16.37 -0.32 17.08
CA PHE A 199 17.01 -0.62 18.37
C PHE A 199 16.02 -0.91 19.51
N ASN A 200 14.75 -0.61 19.36
CA ASN A 200 13.72 -0.86 20.36
C ASN A 200 12.94 -2.16 20.14
N VAL A 201 12.81 -2.61 18.88
CA VAL A 201 11.95 -3.74 18.53
C VAL A 201 12.73 -4.99 18.13
N ASN A 202 14.04 -4.86 17.88
CA ASN A 202 14.89 -5.98 17.50
C ASN A 202 15.76 -6.42 18.67
N ASP A 203 15.45 -7.55 19.29
CA ASP A 203 16.18 -8.13 20.42
C ASP A 203 17.64 -8.46 20.08
N ARG A 204 17.98 -8.60 18.80
CA ARG A 204 19.34 -8.84 18.30
C ARG A 204 20.14 -7.57 18.08
N SER A 205 19.51 -6.39 18.19
CA SER A 205 20.17 -5.10 17.96
C SER A 205 21.44 -4.88 18.80
N PRO A 206 21.55 -5.35 20.08
CA PRO A 206 22.79 -5.24 20.84
C PRO A 206 24.00 -5.97 20.21
N TYR A 207 23.75 -7.06 19.47
CA TYR A 207 24.78 -7.82 18.76
C TYR A 207 25.11 -7.23 17.38
N MET A 208 24.13 -6.58 16.76
CA MET A 208 24.28 -5.92 15.46
C MET A 208 24.98 -4.56 15.56
N ALA A 209 24.71 -3.81 16.64
CA ALA A 209 25.23 -2.46 16.85
C ALA A 209 26.77 -2.37 16.76
N PRO A 210 27.59 -3.26 17.38
CA PRO A 210 29.04 -3.18 17.25
C PRO A 210 29.55 -3.33 15.80
N LYS A 211 28.88 -4.16 14.99
CA LYS A 211 29.21 -4.35 13.57
C LYS A 211 28.91 -3.09 12.77
N LEU A 212 27.75 -2.47 13.01
CA LEU A 212 27.36 -1.21 12.38
C LEU A 212 28.29 -0.05 12.78
N ILE A 213 28.66 0.04 14.06
CA ILE A 213 29.63 1.04 14.54
C ILE A 213 31.01 0.82 13.87
N LYS A 214 31.43 -0.44 13.67
CA LYS A 214 32.68 -0.75 12.96
C LYS A 214 32.61 -0.25 11.53
N TYR A 215 31.49 -0.49 10.83
CA TYR A 215 31.25 0.02 9.46
C TYR A 215 31.38 1.54 9.39
N VAL A 216 30.79 2.28 10.33
CA VAL A 216 30.92 3.75 10.41
C VAL A 216 32.35 4.18 10.66
N LYS A 217 33.08 3.52 11.55
CA LYS A 217 34.50 3.82 11.82
C LYS A 217 35.41 3.61 10.61
N GLN A 218 34.99 2.79 9.67
CA GLN A 218 35.67 2.54 8.39
C GLN A 218 35.25 3.46 7.27
N GLY A 219 34.44 4.47 7.57
CA GLY A 219 33.98 5.50 6.60
C GLY A 219 32.61 5.21 5.97
N GLY A 220 31.88 4.20 6.44
CA GLY A 220 30.52 3.93 5.99
C GLY A 220 29.50 4.93 6.54
N ASN A 221 28.38 5.08 5.86
CA ASN A 221 27.28 5.95 6.26
C ASN A 221 26.15 5.11 6.90
N LEU A 222 25.84 5.38 8.17
CA LEU A 222 24.73 4.78 8.88
C LEU A 222 23.68 5.84 9.23
N ILE A 223 22.43 5.57 8.94
CA ILE A 223 21.26 6.45 9.17
C ILE A 223 20.22 5.72 9.98
#